data_6fd07539eddac02b6a5c7180e95bea15
#
_entry.id   6fd07539eddac02b6a5c7180e95bea15
#
_cell.length_a   1.000
_cell.length_b   1.000
_cell.length_c   1.000
_cell.angle_alpha   90.00
_cell.angle_beta   90.00
_cell.angle_gamma   90.00
#
_symmetry.space_group_name_H-M   'P 1'
#
loop_
_entity.id
_entity.type
_entity.pdbx_description
1 polymer ?
#
loop_
_entity_poly.entity_id
_entity_poly.type
_entity_poly.pdbx_seq_one_letter_code
_entity_poly.pdbx_strand_id
1 'polypeptide(L)'
;MNRVLKVALMCGLAMTVASCGTVRRALPFGLGADKTPEAVASAGTRISILEFEQQLAPSAALSGRDFFIPGPQAATAWTQPGGNAENSVENVIAGADFTVAWRRDIGAGSSRTRQVMAPVVADSGRVFVLDGEASVSAVDATSGQIVWKTNIKPAETERRSSIFSLSFGGGSSGGGGFGGGVAAGAGKIYVASGYRLVTALDQATGAVIWTTPVDVPIHGAPTFSGGRVYVVDVENQLLVFDAATGQQSWSYRGIPEPARVMRASSPAVTGDTVVAPFSSGELTAFRASTGQGVWQHVLSRTSRTSALSEIRDIAGRPVISRGVVYAVSHSGVLSALDLRSGEPKWAELPIGGVNAPLPVGDVVYVVSKDGQLTVINRETGQVYWTRDLNEGRVRQEGGFMGFWDRTVRPIWSGPLMASNRLLLTNSDGELVAFDPKTGVQTASLKLGGPAFIAPAAYNGAVYVLTDKGELVSIR
;
A
#
# COMPACT_ATOMS: atom_id res chain seq x y z
N MET A 1 43.59 -39.99 18.89
CA MET A 1 43.20 -39.35 20.17
C MET A 1 41.71 -39.12 20.11
N ASN A 2 40.99 -39.78 20.92
CA ASN A 2 39.68 -40.40 20.72
C ASN A 2 38.46 -39.45 20.69
N ARG A 3 37.50 -39.85 19.87
CA ARG A 3 36.15 -39.21 19.75
C ARG A 3 35.35 -39.16 21.11
N VAL A 4 35.72 -39.95 22.09
CA VAL A 4 35.14 -40.00 23.41
C VAL A 4 35.51 -38.77 24.28
N LEU A 5 36.68 -38.14 24.06
CA LEU A 5 37.10 -36.96 24.82
C LEU A 5 36.42 -35.66 24.38
N LYS A 6 35.91 -35.62 23.13
CA LYS A 6 35.19 -34.46 22.62
C LYS A 6 33.71 -34.40 23.07
N VAL A 7 33.12 -35.56 23.33
CA VAL A 7 31.74 -35.64 23.84
C VAL A 7 31.68 -35.30 25.32
N ALA A 8 32.72 -35.67 26.10
CA ALA A 8 32.77 -35.30 27.53
C ALA A 8 33.02 -33.81 27.76
N LEU A 9 33.71 -33.11 26.83
CA LEU A 9 33.94 -31.67 26.94
C LEU A 9 32.70 -30.83 26.52
N MET A 10 31.84 -31.37 25.64
CA MET A 10 30.59 -30.70 25.26
C MET A 10 29.45 -30.88 26.31
N CYS A 11 29.45 -31.94 27.06
CA CYS A 11 28.48 -32.13 28.17
C CYS A 11 28.85 -31.32 29.43
N GLY A 12 30.12 -30.97 29.62
CA GLY A 12 30.58 -30.16 30.76
C GLY A 12 30.28 -28.67 30.65
N LEU A 13 30.09 -28.14 29.43
CA LEU A 13 29.81 -26.69 29.22
C LEU A 13 28.30 -26.38 29.24
N ALA A 14 27.42 -27.36 29.18
CA ALA A 14 25.98 -27.19 29.20
C ALA A 14 25.36 -27.08 30.60
N MET A 15 26.13 -27.27 31.68
CA MET A 15 25.62 -27.25 33.05
C MET A 15 25.91 -25.96 33.85
N THR A 16 26.46 -24.93 33.26
CA THR A 16 26.78 -23.68 33.98
C THR A 16 25.85 -22.49 33.70
N VAL A 17 24.73 -22.69 33.00
CA VAL A 17 23.78 -21.61 32.71
C VAL A 17 22.38 -21.88 33.28
N ALA A 18 22.24 -22.82 34.18
CA ALA A 18 20.98 -23.05 34.87
C ALA A 18 21.11 -22.70 36.34
N SER A 19 20.39 -21.69 36.73
CA SER A 19 19.90 -21.47 38.10
C SER A 19 20.65 -20.54 39.04
N CYS A 20 20.30 -19.26 38.93
CA CYS A 20 20.32 -18.35 40.10
C CYS A 20 18.99 -18.37 40.91
N GLY A 21 18.16 -19.39 40.77
CA GLY A 21 16.82 -19.42 41.38
C GLY A 21 16.58 -20.43 42.51
N THR A 22 17.44 -21.43 42.69
CA THR A 22 17.06 -22.62 43.52
C THR A 22 17.95 -22.93 44.74
N VAL A 23 18.93 -22.09 45.09
CA VAL A 23 19.86 -22.32 46.20
C VAL A 23 19.37 -21.72 47.54
N ARG A 24 18.22 -21.08 47.61
CA ARG A 24 17.70 -20.48 48.87
C ARG A 24 16.87 -21.39 49.77
N ARG A 25 16.76 -22.67 49.48
CA ARG A 25 15.91 -23.61 50.27
C ARG A 25 16.64 -24.70 51.07
N ALA A 26 17.95 -24.61 51.17
CA ALA A 26 18.72 -25.67 51.83
C ALA A 26 19.62 -25.21 53.00
N LEU A 27 19.27 -24.12 53.70
CA LEU A 27 19.98 -23.76 54.96
C LEU A 27 18.98 -23.67 56.12
N PRO A 28 19.12 -24.47 57.18
CA PRO A 28 18.22 -24.50 58.33
C PRO A 28 18.70 -23.53 59.43
N PHE A 29 18.65 -22.22 59.20
CA PHE A 29 18.71 -21.23 60.28
C PHE A 29 17.90 -20.02 59.88
N GLY A 30 16.81 -19.82 60.59
CA GLY A 30 15.91 -18.73 60.41
C GLY A 30 16.51 -17.40 60.79
N LEU A 31 16.47 -16.45 59.85
CA LEU A 31 16.50 -15.02 60.11
C LEU A 31 15.56 -14.35 59.10
N GLY A 32 14.48 -13.78 59.65
CA GLY A 32 13.67 -12.75 59.05
C GLY A 32 13.02 -13.07 57.70
N ALA A 33 11.81 -13.60 57.71
CA ALA A 33 10.91 -13.50 56.59
C ALA A 33 10.54 -12.01 56.41
N ASP A 34 11.21 -11.32 55.51
CA ASP A 34 10.64 -10.11 54.95
C ASP A 34 9.32 -10.49 54.26
N LYS A 35 8.22 -10.06 54.89
CA LYS A 35 6.88 -10.13 54.26
C LYS A 35 6.94 -9.23 53.01
N THR A 36 7.17 -9.83 51.86
CA THR A 36 6.80 -9.17 50.61
C THR A 36 5.36 -8.71 50.75
N PRO A 37 5.04 -7.44 50.54
CA PRO A 37 3.66 -7.00 50.58
C PRO A 37 2.85 -7.84 49.61
N GLU A 38 1.83 -8.49 50.16
CA GLU A 38 0.85 -9.22 49.35
C GLU A 38 0.35 -8.24 48.28
N ALA A 39 0.61 -8.53 46.99
CA ALA A 39 0.14 -7.69 45.91
C ALA A 39 -1.39 -7.71 46.03
N VAL A 40 -1.95 -6.57 46.46
CA VAL A 40 -3.40 -6.36 46.49
C VAL A 40 -3.85 -6.51 45.03
N ALA A 41 -4.42 -7.68 44.73
CA ALA A 41 -5.05 -7.92 43.45
C ALA A 41 -6.23 -6.93 43.37
N SER A 42 -6.02 -5.82 42.66
CA SER A 42 -7.15 -4.95 42.30
C SER A 42 -8.08 -5.79 41.44
N ALA A 43 -9.29 -6.07 41.94
CA ALA A 43 -10.35 -6.69 41.18
C ALA A 43 -10.79 -5.70 40.08
N GLY A 44 -10.12 -5.71 38.93
CA GLY A 44 -10.41 -4.90 37.77
C GLY A 44 -9.45 -5.22 36.64
N THR A 45 -9.96 -5.31 35.44
CA THR A 45 -9.15 -5.42 34.22
C THR A 45 -8.31 -4.16 34.11
N ARG A 46 -7.00 -4.25 34.29
CA ARG A 46 -6.11 -3.11 34.05
C ARG A 46 -6.05 -2.86 32.55
N ILE A 47 -6.74 -1.84 32.09
CA ILE A 47 -6.61 -1.35 30.72
C ILE A 47 -5.44 -0.36 30.72
N SER A 48 -4.49 -0.54 29.82
CA SER A 48 -3.40 0.41 29.63
C SER A 48 -3.99 1.78 29.24
N ILE A 49 -3.62 2.84 29.95
CA ILE A 49 -4.04 4.19 29.60
C ILE A 49 -3.62 4.53 28.16
N LEU A 50 -2.45 4.03 27.70
CA LEU A 50 -1.98 4.16 26.33
C LEU A 50 -2.87 3.43 25.32
N GLU A 51 -3.45 2.32 25.71
CA GLU A 51 -4.36 1.54 24.86
C GLU A 51 -5.73 2.20 24.76
N PHE A 52 -6.19 2.85 25.84
CA PHE A 52 -7.43 3.61 25.85
C PHE A 52 -7.35 4.91 25.04
N GLU A 53 -6.21 5.62 25.07
CA GLU A 53 -5.99 6.83 24.26
C GLU A 53 -5.79 6.54 22.76
N GLN A 54 -5.55 5.29 22.38
CA GLN A 54 -5.32 4.87 20.99
C GLN A 54 -6.51 4.14 20.35
N GLN A 55 -7.57 3.84 21.10
CA GLN A 55 -8.74 3.19 20.51
C GLN A 55 -9.58 4.18 19.74
N LEU A 56 -9.74 3.89 18.45
CA LEU A 56 -10.66 4.60 17.58
C LEU A 56 -12.09 4.13 17.86
N ALA A 57 -12.86 4.92 18.62
CA ALA A 57 -14.22 4.59 18.98
C ALA A 57 -15.24 5.34 18.08
N PRO A 58 -16.35 4.68 17.69
CA PRO A 58 -17.47 5.38 17.06
C PRO A 58 -18.00 6.51 17.93
N SER A 59 -18.28 7.64 17.31
CA SER A 59 -18.84 8.81 18.01
C SER A 59 -20.29 8.56 18.40
N ALA A 60 -20.63 8.70 19.68
CA ALA A 60 -22.01 8.62 20.14
C ALA A 60 -22.93 9.63 19.44
N ALA A 61 -22.41 10.79 19.07
CA ALA A 61 -23.16 11.83 18.35
C ALA A 61 -23.54 11.43 16.92
N LEU A 62 -22.83 10.46 16.31
CA LEU A 62 -23.08 9.96 14.97
C LEU A 62 -23.78 8.59 14.96
N SER A 63 -24.02 8.00 16.12
CA SER A 63 -24.70 6.71 16.22
C SER A 63 -26.10 6.75 15.60
N GLY A 64 -26.35 5.86 14.64
CA GLY A 64 -27.62 5.78 13.92
C GLY A 64 -27.91 6.95 12.95
N ARG A 65 -26.99 7.90 12.80
CA ARG A 65 -27.12 8.95 11.77
C ARG A 65 -26.73 8.42 10.40
N ASP A 66 -27.49 8.82 9.40
CA ASP A 66 -27.18 8.56 7.99
C ASP A 66 -26.22 9.64 7.45
N PHE A 67 -25.56 9.33 6.34
CA PHE A 67 -24.69 10.22 5.60
C PHE A 67 -24.91 10.09 4.09
N PHE A 68 -24.61 11.15 3.37
CA PHE A 68 -24.83 11.20 1.93
C PHE A 68 -23.69 10.47 1.17
N ILE A 69 -24.10 9.63 0.21
CA ILE A 69 -23.23 9.04 -0.81
C ILE A 69 -23.79 9.45 -2.18
N PRO A 70 -22.99 10.06 -3.06
CA PRO A 70 -23.45 10.42 -4.39
C PRO A 70 -23.81 9.18 -5.21
N GLY A 71 -24.79 9.31 -6.09
CA GLY A 71 -25.14 8.27 -7.05
C GLY A 71 -23.94 7.92 -7.96
N PRO A 72 -23.90 6.69 -8.48
CA PRO A 72 -22.79 6.24 -9.29
C PRO A 72 -22.72 6.98 -10.62
N GLN A 73 -21.49 7.35 -11.05
CA GLN A 73 -21.20 8.06 -12.29
C GLN A 73 -20.42 7.16 -13.26
N ALA A 74 -20.58 7.38 -14.57
CA ALA A 74 -19.82 6.63 -15.56
C ALA A 74 -18.31 6.92 -15.44
N ALA A 75 -17.50 5.87 -15.34
CA ALA A 75 -16.04 5.97 -15.39
C ALA A 75 -15.56 5.69 -16.81
N THR A 76 -15.43 6.75 -17.62
CA THR A 76 -14.99 6.69 -19.03
C THR A 76 -13.47 6.72 -19.18
N ALA A 77 -12.73 6.92 -18.09
CA ALA A 77 -11.29 6.85 -18.00
C ALA A 77 -10.86 6.51 -16.58
N TRP A 78 -9.75 5.81 -16.45
CA TRP A 78 -9.06 5.49 -15.20
C TRP A 78 -7.57 5.68 -15.42
N THR A 79 -7.16 6.92 -15.65
CA THR A 79 -5.84 7.25 -16.22
C THR A 79 -4.68 7.18 -15.23
N GLN A 80 -4.97 7.14 -13.95
CA GLN A 80 -3.99 7.13 -12.87
C GLN A 80 -4.30 5.98 -11.89
N PRO A 81 -3.36 5.59 -11.04
CA PRO A 81 -3.58 4.55 -10.01
C PRO A 81 -4.81 4.76 -9.12
N GLY A 82 -5.19 6.00 -8.86
CA GLY A 82 -6.39 6.39 -8.10
C GLY A 82 -7.55 6.86 -8.99
N GLY A 83 -7.52 6.58 -10.29
CA GLY A 83 -8.52 6.96 -11.28
C GLY A 83 -8.18 8.24 -12.04
N ASN A 84 -7.78 9.28 -11.34
CA ASN A 84 -7.38 10.59 -11.89
C ASN A 84 -6.12 11.14 -11.19
N ALA A 85 -5.64 12.31 -11.60
CA ALA A 85 -4.43 12.92 -11.03
C ALA A 85 -4.58 13.34 -9.55
N GLU A 86 -5.78 13.55 -9.08
CA GLU A 86 -6.10 13.85 -7.67
C GLU A 86 -6.17 12.57 -6.81
N ASN A 87 -6.09 11.38 -7.42
CA ASN A 87 -6.35 10.06 -6.81
C ASN A 87 -7.76 9.95 -6.20
N SER A 88 -8.71 10.75 -6.66
CA SER A 88 -10.05 10.90 -6.08
C SER A 88 -11.13 10.59 -7.10
N VAL A 89 -11.78 9.46 -6.92
CA VAL A 89 -13.00 9.08 -7.67
C VAL A 89 -14.02 8.61 -6.65
N GLU A 90 -15.19 9.26 -6.62
CA GLU A 90 -16.16 9.00 -5.56
C GLU A 90 -16.90 7.67 -5.78
N ASN A 91 -17.96 7.64 -6.59
CA ASN A 91 -18.77 6.44 -6.83
C ASN A 91 -18.93 6.25 -8.35
N VAL A 92 -18.63 5.06 -8.84
CA VAL A 92 -18.61 4.78 -10.28
C VAL A 92 -19.59 3.67 -10.66
N ILE A 93 -20.08 3.70 -11.89
CA ILE A 93 -20.86 2.59 -12.47
C ILE A 93 -19.85 1.54 -12.92
N ALA A 94 -19.71 0.44 -12.17
CA ALA A 94 -18.85 -0.69 -12.52
C ALA A 94 -19.24 -1.95 -11.74
N GLY A 95 -19.06 -3.12 -12.38
CA GLY A 95 -19.22 -4.41 -11.74
C GLY A 95 -20.63 -4.66 -11.20
N ALA A 96 -21.68 -4.18 -11.87
CA ALA A 96 -23.05 -4.24 -11.35
C ALA A 96 -23.54 -5.69 -11.15
N ASP A 97 -23.24 -6.58 -12.08
CA ASP A 97 -23.65 -8.00 -12.04
C ASP A 97 -22.74 -8.83 -11.10
N PHE A 98 -21.60 -8.30 -10.73
CA PHE A 98 -20.60 -8.90 -9.85
C PHE A 98 -20.18 -10.31 -10.32
N THR A 99 -19.95 -10.46 -11.62
CA THR A 99 -19.54 -11.71 -12.28
C THR A 99 -18.26 -11.51 -13.09
N VAL A 100 -17.47 -12.58 -13.24
CA VAL A 100 -16.26 -12.54 -14.07
C VAL A 100 -16.65 -12.53 -15.54
N ALA A 101 -16.32 -11.46 -16.25
CA ALA A 101 -16.52 -11.33 -17.68
C ALA A 101 -15.41 -12.07 -18.46
N TRP A 102 -14.16 -11.87 -18.08
CA TRP A 102 -13.01 -12.56 -18.68
C TRP A 102 -11.80 -12.54 -17.72
N ARG A 103 -10.85 -13.39 -18.01
CA ARG A 103 -9.52 -13.47 -17.36
C ARG A 103 -8.45 -13.46 -18.43
N ARG A 104 -7.33 -12.80 -18.14
CA ARG A 104 -6.19 -12.75 -19.06
C ARG A 104 -4.88 -12.84 -18.28
N ASP A 105 -4.07 -13.84 -18.62
CA ASP A 105 -2.67 -13.88 -18.24
C ASP A 105 -1.93 -12.77 -18.99
N ILE A 106 -1.30 -11.84 -18.26
CA ILE A 106 -0.57 -10.71 -18.83
C ILE A 106 0.96 -10.90 -18.76
N GLY A 107 1.44 -11.93 -18.07
CA GLY A 107 2.86 -12.25 -17.96
C GLY A 107 3.33 -12.57 -16.54
N ALA A 108 4.49 -12.06 -16.19
CA ALA A 108 5.17 -12.45 -14.96
C ALA A 108 4.46 -11.96 -13.70
N GLY A 109 3.98 -12.89 -12.90
CA GLY A 109 3.49 -12.63 -11.54
C GLY A 109 4.62 -12.38 -10.54
N SER A 110 4.25 -12.20 -9.28
CA SER A 110 5.18 -12.04 -8.17
C SER A 110 6.00 -13.31 -7.89
N SER A 111 7.22 -13.10 -7.43
CA SER A 111 8.15 -14.15 -7.01
C SER A 111 9.05 -13.65 -5.88
N ARG A 112 10.05 -14.40 -5.47
CA ARG A 112 11.02 -13.98 -4.44
C ARG A 112 11.81 -12.72 -4.81
N THR A 113 12.01 -12.47 -6.10
CA THR A 113 12.88 -11.41 -6.63
C THR A 113 12.15 -10.35 -7.43
N ARG A 114 10.84 -10.47 -7.58
CA ARG A 114 9.99 -9.54 -8.33
C ARG A 114 8.59 -9.50 -7.72
N GLN A 115 7.93 -8.36 -7.82
CA GLN A 115 6.57 -8.18 -7.30
C GLN A 115 5.71 -7.42 -8.30
N VAL A 116 4.46 -7.84 -8.44
CA VAL A 116 3.42 -7.12 -9.16
C VAL A 116 2.85 -6.08 -8.19
N MET A 117 3.16 -4.80 -8.43
CA MET A 117 2.80 -3.70 -7.55
C MET A 117 2.04 -2.58 -8.27
N ALA A 118 2.06 -2.60 -9.60
CA ALA A 118 1.51 -1.54 -10.43
C ALA A 118 -0.02 -1.59 -10.44
N PRO A 119 -0.72 -0.53 -9.99
CA PRO A 119 -2.15 -0.41 -10.19
C PRO A 119 -2.51 -0.39 -11.69
N VAL A 120 -3.67 -0.93 -11.99
CA VAL A 120 -4.23 -0.95 -13.34
C VAL A 120 -4.68 0.46 -13.73
N VAL A 121 -4.40 0.87 -14.96
CA VAL A 121 -4.99 2.08 -15.56
C VAL A 121 -5.74 1.73 -16.84
N ALA A 122 -6.72 2.54 -17.21
CA ALA A 122 -7.56 2.28 -18.37
C ALA A 122 -7.97 3.58 -19.07
N ASP A 123 -7.87 3.57 -20.38
CA ASP A 123 -8.26 4.68 -21.23
C ASP A 123 -8.46 4.21 -22.68
N SER A 124 -9.29 4.93 -23.45
CA SER A 124 -9.48 4.73 -24.90
C SER A 124 -9.75 3.28 -25.29
N GLY A 125 -10.63 2.59 -24.53
CA GLY A 125 -11.02 1.20 -24.78
C GLY A 125 -10.02 0.14 -24.35
N ARG A 126 -8.94 0.52 -23.68
CA ARG A 126 -7.84 -0.37 -23.27
C ARG A 126 -7.56 -0.31 -21.79
N VAL A 127 -7.03 -1.41 -21.26
CA VAL A 127 -6.50 -1.54 -19.91
C VAL A 127 -5.00 -1.74 -20.01
N PHE A 128 -4.23 -0.96 -19.26
CA PHE A 128 -2.77 -1.00 -19.26
C PHE A 128 -2.26 -1.53 -17.93
N VAL A 129 -1.35 -2.47 -18.00
CA VAL A 129 -0.77 -3.17 -16.85
C VAL A 129 0.73 -3.33 -17.01
N LEU A 130 1.45 -3.21 -15.91
CA LEU A 130 2.88 -3.51 -15.81
C LEU A 130 3.04 -4.83 -15.06
N ASP A 131 3.69 -5.82 -15.67
CA ASP A 131 3.97 -7.11 -15.03
C ASP A 131 5.22 -7.08 -14.13
N GLY A 132 5.49 -8.18 -13.42
CA GLY A 132 6.64 -8.31 -12.52
C GLY A 132 8.00 -8.29 -13.22
N GLU A 133 8.05 -8.31 -14.57
CA GLU A 133 9.28 -8.27 -15.39
C GLU A 133 9.40 -7.01 -16.24
N ALA A 134 8.69 -5.94 -15.84
CA ALA A 134 8.67 -4.66 -16.55
C ALA A 134 8.20 -4.75 -18.01
N SER A 135 7.27 -5.67 -18.29
CA SER A 135 6.52 -5.64 -19.55
C SER A 135 5.20 -4.88 -19.34
N VAL A 136 4.98 -3.90 -20.17
CA VAL A 136 3.69 -3.18 -20.25
C VAL A 136 2.82 -3.85 -21.29
N SER A 137 1.61 -4.22 -20.90
CA SER A 137 0.60 -4.79 -21.80
C SER A 137 -0.59 -3.87 -21.94
N ALA A 138 -1.05 -3.63 -23.17
CA ALA A 138 -2.35 -3.07 -23.43
C ALA A 138 -3.33 -4.19 -23.77
N VAL A 139 -4.42 -4.25 -23.02
CA VAL A 139 -5.47 -5.26 -23.13
C VAL A 139 -6.75 -4.57 -23.57
N ASP A 140 -7.43 -5.08 -24.56
CA ASP A 140 -8.76 -4.60 -24.97
C ASP A 140 -9.75 -4.81 -23.80
N ALA A 141 -10.38 -3.74 -23.37
CA ALA A 141 -11.23 -3.70 -22.18
C ALA A 141 -12.48 -4.59 -22.30
N THR A 142 -12.95 -4.87 -23.51
CA THR A 142 -14.16 -5.64 -23.78
C THR A 142 -13.86 -7.14 -23.89
N SER A 143 -12.87 -7.50 -24.71
CA SER A 143 -12.56 -8.89 -25.05
C SER A 143 -11.47 -9.52 -24.18
N GLY A 144 -10.66 -8.70 -23.47
CA GLY A 144 -9.51 -9.16 -22.73
C GLY A 144 -8.34 -9.61 -23.63
N GLN A 145 -8.33 -9.29 -24.93
CA GLN A 145 -7.22 -9.64 -25.81
C GLN A 145 -6.06 -8.65 -25.64
N ILE A 146 -4.82 -9.17 -25.65
CA ILE A 146 -3.62 -8.34 -25.63
C ILE A 146 -3.49 -7.68 -27.01
N VAL A 147 -3.52 -6.36 -27.05
CA VAL A 147 -3.37 -5.53 -28.25
C VAL A 147 -1.89 -5.35 -28.59
N TRP A 148 -1.08 -5.02 -27.60
CA TRP A 148 0.38 -4.94 -27.70
C TRP A 148 1.02 -5.24 -26.35
N LYS A 149 2.29 -5.64 -26.39
CA LYS A 149 3.13 -5.86 -25.20
C LYS A 149 4.54 -5.34 -25.49
N THR A 150 5.06 -4.48 -24.59
CA THR A 150 6.39 -3.87 -24.72
C THR A 150 7.17 -4.10 -23.43
N ASN A 151 8.37 -4.68 -23.56
CA ASN A 151 9.29 -4.84 -22.44
C ASN A 151 10.21 -3.62 -22.37
N ILE A 152 10.33 -3.01 -21.17
CA ILE A 152 11.12 -1.79 -20.95
C ILE A 152 12.41 -2.06 -20.16
N LYS A 153 12.81 -3.34 -19.99
CA LYS A 153 14.10 -3.66 -19.36
C LYS A 153 15.27 -3.14 -20.21
N PRO A 154 16.33 -2.61 -19.59
CA PRO A 154 17.56 -2.31 -20.31
C PRO A 154 18.20 -3.60 -20.89
N ALA A 155 18.63 -3.57 -22.15
CA ALA A 155 19.23 -4.72 -22.84
C ALA A 155 20.49 -5.27 -22.14
N GLU A 156 21.20 -4.47 -21.38
CA GLU A 156 22.39 -4.89 -20.62
C GLU A 156 22.07 -5.81 -19.42
N THR A 157 20.86 -5.74 -18.89
CA THR A 157 20.44 -6.56 -17.74
C THR A 157 20.28 -8.03 -18.14
N GLU A 158 19.94 -8.31 -19.40
CA GLU A 158 19.83 -9.67 -19.93
C GLU A 158 21.19 -10.34 -20.13
N ARG A 159 22.22 -9.58 -20.52
CA ARG A 159 23.59 -10.13 -20.76
C ARG A 159 24.33 -10.52 -19.48
N ARG A 160 24.07 -9.86 -18.35
CA ARG A 160 24.73 -10.18 -17.07
C ARG A 160 24.15 -11.41 -16.37
N SER A 161 22.93 -11.81 -16.65
CA SER A 161 22.33 -13.01 -16.04
C SER A 161 22.82 -14.33 -16.64
N SER A 162 23.43 -14.31 -17.84
CA SER A 162 23.77 -15.54 -18.57
C SER A 162 25.23 -16.04 -18.41
N ILE A 163 26.15 -15.24 -17.85
CA ILE A 163 27.60 -15.59 -17.92
C ILE A 163 28.28 -15.81 -16.55
N PHE A 164 27.74 -15.37 -15.41
CA PHE A 164 28.41 -15.52 -14.12
C PHE A 164 27.45 -15.80 -12.93
N SER A 165 26.88 -17.01 -12.89
CA SER A 165 26.18 -17.49 -11.67
C SER A 165 27.00 -18.51 -10.86
N LEU A 166 28.34 -18.55 -11.05
CA LEU A 166 29.26 -19.33 -10.25
C LEU A 166 30.18 -18.37 -9.47
N SER A 167 29.66 -17.71 -8.47
CA SER A 167 30.52 -17.05 -7.47
C SER A 167 29.96 -17.33 -6.07
N PHE A 168 30.76 -18.07 -5.35
CA PHE A 168 30.65 -18.32 -3.91
C PHE A 168 30.60 -17.00 -3.13
N GLY A 169 29.57 -16.82 -2.32
CA GLY A 169 29.58 -15.89 -1.18
C GLY A 169 29.16 -14.47 -1.49
N GLY A 170 28.02 -14.09 -0.98
CA GLY A 170 27.71 -12.73 -0.53
C GLY A 170 27.23 -11.76 -1.62
N GLY A 171 25.94 -11.42 -1.57
CA GLY A 171 25.37 -10.26 -2.26
C GLY A 171 24.99 -10.52 -3.70
N SER A 172 23.78 -11.00 -3.96
CA SER A 172 23.23 -11.03 -5.31
C SER A 172 22.94 -9.60 -5.77
N SER A 173 23.89 -8.99 -6.46
CA SER A 173 23.73 -7.77 -7.23
C SER A 173 23.08 -8.04 -8.60
N GLY A 174 22.25 -9.07 -8.70
CA GLY A 174 21.29 -9.28 -9.76
C GLY A 174 19.96 -8.64 -9.34
N GLY A 175 19.93 -7.32 -9.20
CA GLY A 175 18.76 -6.59 -8.77
C GLY A 175 17.62 -6.81 -9.75
N GLY A 176 16.68 -7.68 -9.39
CA GLY A 176 15.38 -7.70 -10.02
C GLY A 176 14.77 -6.31 -9.84
N GLY A 177 14.67 -5.55 -10.92
CA GLY A 177 14.02 -4.26 -10.89
C GLY A 177 12.52 -4.47 -10.73
N PHE A 178 12.05 -4.48 -9.49
CA PHE A 178 10.63 -4.59 -9.20
C PHE A 178 10.05 -3.23 -8.82
N GLY A 179 8.72 -3.13 -8.87
CA GLY A 179 7.99 -1.91 -8.58
C GLY A 179 7.84 -1.01 -9.81
N GLY A 180 7.25 0.14 -9.55
CA GLY A 180 6.84 1.08 -10.58
C GLY A 180 5.36 0.99 -10.87
N GLY A 181 4.97 1.53 -11.99
CA GLY A 181 3.59 1.52 -12.44
C GLY A 181 3.41 2.33 -13.71
N VAL A 182 2.15 2.51 -14.07
CA VAL A 182 1.77 3.17 -15.31
C VAL A 182 0.77 4.30 -15.04
N ALA A 183 0.80 5.32 -15.90
CA ALA A 183 -0.20 6.36 -16.01
C ALA A 183 -0.50 6.64 -17.47
N ALA A 184 -1.74 6.94 -17.82
CA ALA A 184 -2.15 7.27 -19.17
C ALA A 184 -2.43 8.77 -19.29
N GLY A 185 -2.14 9.35 -20.45
CA GLY A 185 -2.52 10.72 -20.78
C GLY A 185 -1.86 11.25 -22.02
N ALA A 186 -2.52 12.19 -22.69
CA ALA A 186 -2.07 12.80 -23.93
C ALA A 186 -1.64 11.78 -25.03
N GLY A 187 -2.38 10.67 -25.16
CA GLY A 187 -2.07 9.62 -26.13
C GLY A 187 -0.82 8.80 -25.81
N LYS A 188 -0.31 8.88 -24.58
CA LYS A 188 0.88 8.16 -24.13
C LYS A 188 0.61 7.37 -22.87
N ILE A 189 1.44 6.33 -22.66
CA ILE A 189 1.54 5.58 -21.40
C ILE A 189 2.90 5.92 -20.80
N TYR A 190 2.89 6.55 -19.64
CA TYR A 190 4.08 6.86 -18.86
C TYR A 190 4.33 5.72 -17.89
N VAL A 191 5.54 5.21 -17.86
CA VAL A 191 5.95 4.05 -17.07
C VAL A 191 7.12 4.47 -16.20
N ALA A 192 6.98 4.27 -14.91
CA ALA A 192 8.10 4.29 -13.96
C ALA A 192 8.47 2.85 -13.61
N SER A 193 9.75 2.55 -13.40
CA SER A 193 10.18 1.19 -13.12
C SER A 193 11.32 1.10 -12.11
N GLY A 194 11.38 -0.03 -11.40
CA GLY A 194 12.49 -0.39 -10.55
C GLY A 194 13.82 -0.59 -11.29
N TYR A 195 13.79 -0.62 -12.62
CA TYR A 195 15.01 -0.64 -13.48
C TYR A 195 15.63 0.73 -13.68
N ARG A 196 15.25 1.74 -12.90
CA ARG A 196 15.77 3.11 -12.95
C ARG A 196 15.46 3.80 -14.28
N LEU A 197 14.26 3.61 -14.78
CA LEU A 197 13.81 4.21 -16.02
C LEU A 197 12.45 4.87 -15.84
N VAL A 198 12.30 6.04 -16.46
CA VAL A 198 10.99 6.63 -16.77
C VAL A 198 10.85 6.60 -18.29
N THR A 199 9.78 5.99 -18.78
CA THR A 199 9.58 5.75 -20.23
C THR A 199 8.20 6.22 -20.63
N ALA A 200 8.09 6.85 -21.81
CA ALA A 200 6.81 7.09 -22.45
C ALA A 200 6.65 6.17 -23.66
N LEU A 201 5.50 5.50 -23.70
CA LEU A 201 5.09 4.64 -24.82
C LEU A 201 3.92 5.31 -25.56
N ASP A 202 3.86 5.10 -26.85
CA ASP A 202 2.66 5.42 -27.62
C ASP A 202 1.48 4.53 -27.16
N GLN A 203 0.38 5.15 -26.79
CA GLN A 203 -0.77 4.45 -26.22
C GLN A 203 -1.43 3.48 -27.22
N ALA A 204 -1.38 3.75 -28.51
CA ALA A 204 -1.99 2.94 -29.54
C ALA A 204 -1.15 1.72 -29.92
N THR A 205 0.15 1.87 -29.98
CA THR A 205 1.08 0.88 -30.55
C THR A 205 2.03 0.23 -29.52
N GLY A 206 2.24 0.88 -28.37
CA GLY A 206 3.25 0.45 -27.41
C GLY A 206 4.68 0.81 -27.81
N ALA A 207 4.89 1.56 -28.89
CA ALA A 207 6.20 1.99 -29.31
C ALA A 207 6.82 2.97 -28.29
N VAL A 208 8.12 2.82 -28.01
CA VAL A 208 8.85 3.73 -27.11
C VAL A 208 8.99 5.10 -27.78
N ILE A 209 8.50 6.13 -27.14
CA ILE A 209 8.66 7.54 -27.59
C ILE A 209 9.94 8.13 -27.02
N TRP A 210 10.12 8.01 -25.70
CA TRP A 210 11.34 8.42 -25.01
C TRP A 210 11.59 7.56 -23.77
N THR A 211 12.84 7.49 -23.35
CA THR A 211 13.26 6.83 -22.10
C THR A 211 14.31 7.70 -21.43
N THR A 212 14.09 8.00 -20.15
CA THR A 212 15.02 8.79 -19.33
C THR A 212 15.52 7.91 -18.17
N PRO A 213 16.84 7.68 -18.07
CA PRO A 213 17.43 7.00 -16.93
C PRO A 213 17.40 7.89 -15.68
N VAL A 214 17.24 7.26 -14.51
CA VAL A 214 17.30 7.91 -13.20
C VAL A 214 18.32 7.18 -12.32
N ASP A 215 18.81 7.86 -11.28
CA ASP A 215 19.91 7.36 -10.46
C ASP A 215 19.52 6.17 -9.60
N VAL A 216 18.27 6.14 -9.11
CA VAL A 216 17.78 5.12 -8.18
C VAL A 216 16.44 4.53 -8.63
N PRO A 217 16.06 3.33 -8.15
CA PRO A 217 14.79 2.69 -8.52
C PRO A 217 13.58 3.55 -8.16
N ILE A 218 12.52 3.41 -8.96
CA ILE A 218 11.21 3.99 -8.68
C ILE A 218 10.25 2.84 -8.41
N HIS A 219 9.64 2.83 -7.22
CA HIS A 219 8.66 1.81 -6.87
C HIS A 219 7.22 2.28 -7.06
N GLY A 220 6.97 3.60 -7.04
CA GLY A 220 5.67 4.24 -7.26
C GLY A 220 5.26 4.29 -8.72
N ALA A 221 3.95 4.29 -8.96
CA ALA A 221 3.44 4.63 -10.27
C ALA A 221 3.61 6.13 -10.53
N PRO A 222 3.84 6.54 -11.80
CA PRO A 222 3.89 7.94 -12.14
C PRO A 222 2.50 8.58 -12.04
N THR A 223 2.49 9.90 -11.86
CA THR A 223 1.28 10.73 -12.04
C THR A 223 1.49 11.65 -13.21
N PHE A 224 0.56 11.67 -14.15
CA PHE A 224 0.57 12.61 -15.29
C PHE A 224 -0.46 13.72 -15.06
N SER A 225 -0.03 14.96 -15.14
CA SER A 225 -0.92 16.13 -15.11
C SER A 225 -0.23 17.36 -15.71
N GLY A 226 -0.99 18.20 -16.41
CA GLY A 226 -0.52 19.49 -16.90
C GLY A 226 0.74 19.42 -17.80
N GLY A 227 0.87 18.37 -18.61
CA GLY A 227 2.04 18.14 -19.47
C GLY A 227 3.31 17.71 -18.73
N ARG A 228 3.19 17.26 -17.49
CA ARG A 228 4.30 16.78 -16.64
C ARG A 228 4.06 15.39 -16.11
N VAL A 229 5.14 14.66 -15.87
CA VAL A 229 5.16 13.34 -15.22
C VAL A 229 5.89 13.46 -13.90
N TYR A 230 5.22 13.09 -12.83
CA TYR A 230 5.72 13.16 -11.46
C TYR A 230 5.97 11.74 -10.93
N VAL A 231 7.15 11.51 -10.36
CA VAL A 231 7.52 10.24 -9.74
C VAL A 231 8.27 10.49 -8.43
N VAL A 232 8.08 9.62 -7.44
CA VAL A 232 8.89 9.62 -6.22
C VAL A 232 9.75 8.36 -6.23
N ASP A 233 11.05 8.56 -6.07
CA ASP A 233 12.01 7.47 -6.05
C ASP A 233 12.21 6.87 -4.65
N VAL A 234 13.06 5.82 -4.59
CA VAL A 234 13.32 5.12 -3.33
C VAL A 234 14.20 5.91 -2.35
N GLU A 235 14.80 7.02 -2.73
CA GLU A 235 15.58 7.91 -1.85
C GLU A 235 14.81 9.17 -1.43
N ASN A 236 13.47 9.16 -1.54
CA ASN A 236 12.62 10.30 -1.24
C ASN A 236 12.87 11.52 -2.14
N GLN A 237 13.21 11.29 -3.40
CA GLN A 237 13.31 12.38 -4.37
C GLN A 237 12.05 12.42 -5.24
N LEU A 238 11.40 13.59 -5.29
CA LEU A 238 10.37 13.88 -6.28
C LEU A 238 11.07 14.34 -7.55
N LEU A 239 10.89 13.60 -8.64
CA LEU A 239 11.40 13.91 -9.97
C LEU A 239 10.24 14.32 -10.87
N VAL A 240 10.40 15.39 -11.63
CA VAL A 240 9.37 15.90 -12.55
C VAL A 240 9.95 16.06 -13.93
N PHE A 241 9.28 15.43 -14.89
CA PHE A 241 9.69 15.40 -16.29
C PHE A 241 8.68 16.11 -17.18
N ASP A 242 9.16 16.73 -18.24
CA ASP A 242 8.33 17.15 -19.35
C ASP A 242 7.75 15.92 -20.06
N ALA A 243 6.45 15.86 -20.17
CA ALA A 243 5.75 14.67 -20.68
C ALA A 243 5.93 14.45 -22.20
N ALA A 244 6.30 15.48 -22.95
CA ALA A 244 6.53 15.38 -24.39
C ALA A 244 7.94 14.85 -24.70
N THR A 245 8.93 15.32 -23.95
CA THR A 245 10.36 15.11 -24.24
C THR A 245 11.08 14.14 -23.31
N GLY A 246 10.53 13.91 -22.11
CA GLY A 246 11.19 13.14 -21.06
C GLY A 246 12.33 13.87 -20.36
N GLN A 247 12.55 15.17 -20.67
CA GLN A 247 13.55 15.98 -19.98
C GLN A 247 13.11 16.30 -18.55
N GLN A 248 14.02 16.20 -17.60
CA GLN A 248 13.74 16.59 -16.21
C GLN A 248 13.56 18.09 -16.11
N SER A 249 12.39 18.53 -15.63
CA SER A 249 12.04 19.94 -15.45
C SER A 249 12.58 20.48 -14.13
N TRP A 250 12.34 19.76 -13.05
CA TRP A 250 12.82 20.07 -11.70
C TRP A 250 12.78 18.84 -10.82
N SER A 251 13.40 18.92 -9.64
CA SER A 251 13.35 17.86 -8.64
C SER A 251 13.41 18.45 -7.23
N TYR A 252 12.96 17.66 -6.26
CA TYR A 252 13.09 17.96 -4.84
C TYR A 252 13.57 16.70 -4.11
N ARG A 253 14.52 16.84 -3.19
CA ARG A 253 15.01 15.75 -2.36
C ARG A 253 14.49 15.95 -0.93
N GLY A 254 13.66 15.01 -0.47
CA GLY A 254 13.22 14.91 0.91
C GLY A 254 14.26 14.27 1.81
N ILE A 255 13.89 14.02 3.07
CA ILE A 255 14.78 13.37 4.05
C ILE A 255 14.93 11.89 3.68
N PRO A 256 16.15 11.38 3.48
CA PRO A 256 16.37 9.96 3.23
C PRO A 256 15.92 9.11 4.42
N GLU A 257 15.19 8.03 4.14
CA GLU A 257 14.72 7.08 5.15
C GLU A 257 15.08 5.65 4.72
N PRO A 258 15.94 4.95 5.47
CA PRO A 258 16.36 3.59 5.10
C PRO A 258 15.26 2.55 5.32
N ALA A 259 14.36 2.78 6.28
CA ALA A 259 13.25 1.87 6.59
C ALA A 259 11.97 2.31 5.88
N ARG A 260 11.49 1.50 4.95
CA ARG A 260 10.29 1.79 4.17
C ARG A 260 9.41 0.56 3.99
N VAL A 261 8.14 0.79 3.69
CA VAL A 261 7.23 -0.25 3.23
C VAL A 261 7.51 -0.50 1.73
N MET A 262 7.56 -1.77 1.33
CA MET A 262 7.72 -2.17 -0.08
C MET A 262 6.43 -1.91 -0.89
N ARG A 263 5.77 -0.82 -0.63
CA ARG A 263 4.65 -0.29 -1.43
C ARG A 263 5.00 1.11 -1.87
N ALA A 264 4.51 1.47 -3.01
CA ALA A 264 4.90 2.69 -3.63
C ALA A 264 3.73 3.64 -3.76
N SER A 265 3.91 4.80 -3.19
CA SER A 265 2.96 5.89 -3.26
C SER A 265 3.18 6.72 -4.53
N SER A 266 2.10 7.22 -5.12
CA SER A 266 2.13 8.15 -6.24
C SER A 266 1.72 9.54 -5.76
N PRO A 267 2.32 10.62 -6.28
CA PRO A 267 1.88 11.99 -5.99
C PRO A 267 0.43 12.23 -6.41
N ALA A 268 -0.25 13.18 -5.76
CA ALA A 268 -1.53 13.71 -6.20
C ALA A 268 -1.33 15.11 -6.79
N VAL A 269 -2.03 15.43 -7.86
CA VAL A 269 -1.88 16.72 -8.57
C VAL A 269 -3.25 17.32 -8.86
N THR A 270 -3.40 18.60 -8.54
CA THR A 270 -4.58 19.38 -8.91
C THR A 270 -4.16 20.81 -9.29
N GLY A 271 -4.58 21.30 -10.46
CA GLY A 271 -4.16 22.62 -10.96
C GLY A 271 -2.63 22.75 -10.97
N ASP A 272 -2.10 23.79 -10.32
CA ASP A 272 -0.65 24.01 -10.16
C ASP A 272 -0.11 23.54 -8.80
N THR A 273 -0.77 22.56 -8.16
CA THR A 273 -0.30 21.98 -6.89
C THR A 273 -0.05 20.50 -7.05
N VAL A 274 1.15 20.05 -6.69
CA VAL A 274 1.50 18.63 -6.51
C VAL A 274 1.74 18.34 -5.04
N VAL A 275 1.12 17.28 -4.52
CA VAL A 275 1.30 16.78 -3.15
C VAL A 275 2.06 15.48 -3.22
N ALA A 276 3.29 15.48 -2.72
CA ALA A 276 4.19 14.34 -2.76
C ALA A 276 4.32 13.67 -1.38
N PRO A 277 4.11 12.35 -1.29
CA PRO A 277 4.32 11.56 -0.09
C PRO A 277 5.75 11.03 -0.05
N PHE A 278 6.35 11.01 1.15
CA PHE A 278 7.70 10.50 1.37
C PHE A 278 7.74 9.41 2.44
N SER A 279 8.72 8.52 2.35
CA SER A 279 8.90 7.43 3.33
C SER A 279 9.38 7.92 4.70
N SER A 280 9.87 9.15 4.80
CA SER A 280 10.15 9.85 6.06
C SER A 280 8.90 10.23 6.87
N GLY A 281 7.70 10.04 6.29
CA GLY A 281 6.43 10.50 6.85
C GLY A 281 6.10 11.95 6.50
N GLU A 282 6.90 12.57 5.66
CA GLU A 282 6.64 13.92 5.16
C GLU A 282 5.64 13.88 4.01
N LEU A 283 4.67 14.77 4.07
CA LEU A 283 3.75 15.09 2.99
C LEU A 283 3.99 16.54 2.60
N THR A 284 4.46 16.78 1.39
CA THR A 284 4.86 18.13 0.97
C THR A 284 4.12 18.56 -0.28
N ALA A 285 3.61 19.77 -0.29
CA ALA A 285 3.02 20.39 -1.46
C ALA A 285 4.00 21.33 -2.14
N PHE A 286 3.99 21.28 -3.47
CA PHE A 286 4.82 22.13 -4.33
C PHE A 286 3.97 22.80 -5.41
N ARG A 287 4.45 23.92 -5.93
CA ARG A 287 3.95 24.42 -7.23
C ARG A 287 4.40 23.49 -8.34
N ALA A 288 3.46 22.91 -9.04
CA ALA A 288 3.73 21.95 -10.11
C ALA A 288 4.58 22.53 -11.24
N SER A 289 4.41 23.82 -11.53
CA SER A 289 5.13 24.53 -12.60
C SER A 289 6.59 24.80 -12.28
N THR A 290 6.95 25.06 -11.01
CA THR A 290 8.28 25.57 -10.61
C THR A 290 9.04 24.69 -9.62
N GLY A 291 8.36 23.76 -8.94
CA GLY A 291 8.95 22.98 -7.84
C GLY A 291 9.10 23.74 -6.53
N GLN A 292 8.58 24.98 -6.44
CA GLN A 292 8.61 25.74 -5.19
C GLN A 292 7.74 25.09 -4.14
N GLY A 293 8.30 24.83 -2.95
CA GLY A 293 7.55 24.33 -1.79
C GLY A 293 6.47 25.32 -1.34
N VAL A 294 5.28 24.80 -1.04
CA VAL A 294 4.13 25.58 -0.56
C VAL A 294 3.94 25.32 0.93
N TRP A 295 3.84 24.06 1.33
CA TRP A 295 3.75 23.65 2.72
C TRP A 295 4.31 22.22 2.89
N GLN A 296 4.62 21.88 4.12
CA GLN A 296 5.07 20.54 4.54
C GLN A 296 4.35 20.17 5.83
N HIS A 297 3.92 18.90 5.91
CA HIS A 297 3.30 18.32 7.09
C HIS A 297 3.91 16.94 7.36
N VAL A 298 4.04 16.54 8.62
CA VAL A 298 4.68 15.27 9.01
C VAL A 298 3.65 14.37 9.66
N LEU A 299 3.33 13.26 9.00
CA LEU A 299 2.42 12.24 9.49
C LEU A 299 3.21 11.17 10.26
N SER A 300 3.67 11.47 11.44
CA SER A 300 4.41 10.50 12.25
C SER A 300 3.97 10.50 13.70
N ARG A 301 3.73 9.30 14.24
CA ARG A 301 3.58 9.08 15.68
C ARG A 301 4.79 8.31 16.19
N THR A 302 5.42 8.84 17.22
CA THR A 302 6.40 8.08 17.99
C THR A 302 5.66 7.18 18.98
N SER A 303 5.62 5.87 18.69
CA SER A 303 5.14 4.89 19.67
C SER A 303 6.34 4.32 20.43
N ARG A 304 6.26 4.33 21.76
CA ARG A 304 7.29 3.74 22.64
C ARG A 304 7.22 2.20 22.70
N THR A 305 6.26 1.56 22.05
CA THR A 305 5.94 0.14 22.28
C THR A 305 6.21 -0.78 21.11
N SER A 306 6.54 -0.29 19.91
CA SER A 306 6.76 -1.12 18.74
C SER A 306 7.83 -0.56 17.79
N ALA A 307 8.84 -1.37 17.49
CA ALA A 307 9.86 -1.04 16.47
C ALA A 307 9.26 -0.87 15.06
N LEU A 308 8.12 -1.50 14.77
CA LEU A 308 7.40 -1.35 13.49
C LEU A 308 6.70 0.01 13.37
N SER A 309 6.43 0.72 14.47
CA SER A 309 5.91 2.09 14.43
C SER A 309 6.97 3.13 14.07
N GLU A 310 8.24 2.73 13.99
CA GLU A 310 9.33 3.57 13.50
C GLU A 310 9.30 3.73 11.96
N ILE A 311 8.60 2.84 11.23
CA ILE A 311 8.39 3.01 9.79
C ILE A 311 7.32 4.09 9.57
N ARG A 312 7.76 5.29 9.20
CA ARG A 312 6.91 6.49 9.05
C ARG A 312 6.27 6.62 7.68
N ASP A 313 6.60 5.73 6.77
CA ASP A 313 6.28 5.75 5.34
C ASP A 313 4.81 6.07 5.06
N ILE A 314 4.57 7.03 4.17
CA ILE A 314 3.26 7.31 3.58
C ILE A 314 3.12 6.41 2.35
N ALA A 315 2.89 5.13 2.60
CA ALA A 315 2.79 4.11 1.55
C ALA A 315 1.47 4.17 0.77
N GLY A 316 0.42 4.75 1.35
CA GLY A 316 -0.85 5.05 0.69
C GLY A 316 -0.75 6.35 -0.12
N ARG A 317 -1.34 6.36 -1.32
CA ARG A 317 -1.39 7.59 -2.12
C ARG A 317 -2.15 8.69 -1.39
N PRO A 318 -1.66 9.94 -1.35
CA PRO A 318 -2.47 11.07 -0.93
C PRO A 318 -3.64 11.25 -1.91
N VAL A 319 -4.76 11.70 -1.39
CA VAL A 319 -5.99 11.92 -2.16
C VAL A 319 -6.40 13.37 -1.98
N ILE A 320 -6.61 14.07 -3.09
CA ILE A 320 -7.11 15.45 -3.07
C ILE A 320 -8.60 15.42 -3.43
N SER A 321 -9.44 15.93 -2.55
CA SER A 321 -10.88 15.97 -2.81
C SER A 321 -11.48 17.21 -2.18
N ARG A 322 -12.18 18.04 -3.00
CA ARG A 322 -12.86 19.27 -2.56
C ARG A 322 -11.96 20.21 -1.74
N GLY A 323 -10.68 20.38 -2.17
CA GLY A 323 -9.73 21.27 -1.49
C GLY A 323 -9.13 20.71 -0.19
N VAL A 324 -9.32 19.43 0.09
CA VAL A 324 -8.73 18.73 1.24
C VAL A 324 -7.82 17.60 0.76
N VAL A 325 -6.65 17.49 1.39
CA VAL A 325 -5.69 16.40 1.18
C VAL A 325 -5.85 15.37 2.29
N TYR A 326 -6.16 14.13 1.92
CA TYR A 326 -6.23 13.00 2.85
C TYR A 326 -5.00 12.12 2.67
N ALA A 327 -4.32 11.80 3.76
CA ALA A 327 -3.17 10.91 3.74
C ALA A 327 -3.09 10.02 4.97
N VAL A 328 -2.58 8.80 4.79
CA VAL A 328 -2.38 7.81 5.85
C VAL A 328 -0.93 7.40 5.87
N SER A 329 -0.30 7.40 7.06
CA SER A 329 1.02 6.83 7.26
C SER A 329 0.97 5.41 7.83
N HIS A 330 2.01 4.63 7.58
CA HIS A 330 2.18 3.30 8.17
C HIS A 330 2.36 3.38 9.70
N SER A 331 2.95 4.47 10.20
CA SER A 331 3.20 4.71 11.64
C SER A 331 1.92 4.90 12.48
N GLY A 332 0.76 5.11 11.85
CA GLY A 332 -0.51 5.19 12.55
C GLY A 332 -1.16 6.56 12.58
N VAL A 333 -1.03 7.34 11.52
CA VAL A 333 -1.65 8.67 11.42
C VAL A 333 -2.47 8.78 10.15
N LEU A 334 -3.74 9.13 10.29
CA LEU A 334 -4.59 9.65 9.21
C LEU A 334 -4.77 11.16 9.43
N SER A 335 -4.45 11.95 8.41
CA SER A 335 -4.65 13.40 8.40
C SER A 335 -5.58 13.84 7.27
N ALA A 336 -6.34 14.91 7.51
CA ALA A 336 -7.03 15.70 6.49
C ALA A 336 -6.50 17.13 6.58
N LEU A 337 -5.86 17.59 5.52
CA LEU A 337 -5.18 18.88 5.48
C LEU A 337 -5.85 19.81 4.46
N ASP A 338 -5.93 21.09 4.76
CA ASP A 338 -6.30 22.08 3.76
C ASP A 338 -5.26 22.11 2.63
N LEU A 339 -5.70 21.98 1.39
CA LEU A 339 -4.82 21.89 0.22
C LEU A 339 -3.90 23.13 0.04
N ARG A 340 -4.36 24.29 0.45
CA ARG A 340 -3.67 25.57 0.22
C ARG A 340 -2.65 25.86 1.32
N SER A 341 -3.00 25.57 2.57
CA SER A 341 -2.20 25.93 3.75
C SER A 341 -1.43 24.76 4.37
N GLY A 342 -1.89 23.51 4.14
CA GLY A 342 -1.36 22.34 4.84
C GLY A 342 -1.84 22.20 6.28
N GLU A 343 -2.74 23.08 6.74
CA GLU A 343 -3.29 23.04 8.10
C GLU A 343 -4.29 21.90 8.27
N PRO A 344 -4.25 21.17 9.40
CA PRO A 344 -5.22 20.13 9.68
C PRO A 344 -6.66 20.67 9.74
N LYS A 345 -7.58 20.00 9.06
CA LYS A 345 -9.02 20.30 9.11
C LYS A 345 -9.66 19.79 10.40
N TRP A 346 -9.12 18.74 10.96
CA TRP A 346 -9.51 18.11 12.22
C TRP A 346 -8.28 17.41 12.86
N ALA A 347 -8.41 17.03 14.13
CA ALA A 347 -7.34 16.34 14.86
C ALA A 347 -6.96 15.03 14.18
N GLU A 348 -5.67 14.76 14.07
CA GLU A 348 -5.15 13.51 13.49
C GLU A 348 -5.73 12.29 14.18
N LEU A 349 -6.12 11.30 13.35
CA LEU A 349 -6.71 10.06 13.85
C LEU A 349 -5.68 8.93 13.93
N PRO A 350 -5.75 8.05 14.96
CA PRO A 350 -4.82 6.96 15.16
C PRO A 350 -5.12 5.78 14.20
N ILE A 351 -5.01 6.00 12.90
CA ILE A 351 -5.23 5.00 11.87
C ILE A 351 -3.95 4.82 11.07
N GLY A 352 -3.33 3.65 11.15
CA GLY A 352 -2.18 3.27 10.33
C GLY A 352 -2.60 2.44 9.13
N GLY A 353 -2.07 2.77 7.95
CA GLY A 353 -2.44 2.06 6.74
C GLY A 353 -1.44 2.18 5.61
N VAL A 354 -1.68 1.39 4.58
CA VAL A 354 -0.95 1.39 3.30
C VAL A 354 -1.89 1.61 2.12
N ASN A 355 -3.19 1.70 2.38
CA ASN A 355 -4.22 1.95 1.39
C ASN A 355 -4.52 3.45 1.32
N ALA A 356 -4.88 3.95 0.14
CA ALA A 356 -5.33 5.31 -0.01
C ALA A 356 -6.68 5.52 0.68
N PRO A 357 -6.92 6.62 1.40
CA PRO A 357 -8.24 7.01 1.86
C PRO A 357 -9.19 7.19 0.67
N LEU A 358 -10.48 6.88 0.87
CA LEU A 358 -11.50 7.07 -0.17
C LEU A 358 -12.55 8.08 0.33
N PRO A 359 -12.42 9.36 -0.01
CA PRO A 359 -13.46 10.36 0.26
C PRO A 359 -14.63 10.19 -0.71
N VAL A 360 -15.83 9.99 -0.18
CA VAL A 360 -17.09 9.85 -0.95
C VAL A 360 -18.21 10.58 -0.24
N GLY A 361 -18.85 11.53 -0.91
CA GLY A 361 -19.94 12.32 -0.31
C GLY A 361 -19.53 12.99 0.98
N ASP A 362 -20.20 12.67 2.08
CA ASP A 362 -19.96 13.25 3.40
C ASP A 362 -18.93 12.48 4.23
N VAL A 363 -18.35 11.39 3.70
CA VAL A 363 -17.50 10.51 4.49
C VAL A 363 -16.15 10.21 3.82
N VAL A 364 -15.23 9.69 4.62
CA VAL A 364 -13.96 9.10 4.18
C VAL A 364 -13.90 7.66 4.66
N TYR A 365 -13.73 6.71 3.73
CA TYR A 365 -13.48 5.31 4.04
C TYR A 365 -11.98 5.06 4.14
N VAL A 366 -11.55 4.38 5.19
CA VAL A 366 -10.13 4.04 5.41
C VAL A 366 -10.01 2.59 5.81
N VAL A 367 -9.07 1.88 5.20
CA VAL A 367 -8.72 0.50 5.56
C VAL A 367 -7.36 0.50 6.22
N SER A 368 -7.32 0.15 7.50
CA SER A 368 -6.07 0.08 8.26
C SER A 368 -5.23 -1.16 7.89
N LYS A 369 -3.94 -1.11 8.26
CA LYS A 369 -3.04 -2.27 8.11
C LYS A 369 -3.48 -3.50 8.89
N ASP A 370 -4.27 -3.32 9.94
CA ASP A 370 -4.79 -4.38 10.79
C ASP A 370 -6.12 -4.96 10.28
N GLY A 371 -6.61 -4.47 9.13
CA GLY A 371 -7.84 -4.94 8.51
C GLY A 371 -9.11 -4.32 9.10
N GLN A 372 -9.00 -3.14 9.71
CA GLN A 372 -10.18 -2.38 10.15
C GLN A 372 -10.66 -1.46 9.02
N LEU A 373 -11.92 -1.56 8.64
CA LEU A 373 -12.62 -0.61 7.78
C LEU A 373 -13.31 0.43 8.66
N THR A 374 -12.89 1.68 8.54
CA THR A 374 -13.43 2.80 9.33
C THR A 374 -14.08 3.82 8.42
N VAL A 375 -15.23 4.34 8.83
CA VAL A 375 -15.95 5.43 8.15
C VAL A 375 -15.95 6.67 9.02
N ILE A 376 -15.50 7.76 8.45
CA ILE A 376 -15.21 9.00 9.14
C ILE A 376 -16.02 10.12 8.51
N ASN A 377 -16.63 10.98 9.32
CA ASN A 377 -17.25 12.20 8.86
C ASN A 377 -16.17 13.12 8.26
N ARG A 378 -16.37 13.53 7.02
CA ARG A 378 -15.40 14.29 6.24
C ARG A 378 -15.08 15.67 6.84
N GLU A 379 -16.06 16.33 7.45
CA GLU A 379 -15.92 17.68 7.98
C GLU A 379 -15.37 17.71 9.40
N THR A 380 -15.73 16.71 10.23
CA THR A 380 -15.43 16.74 11.66
C THR A 380 -14.35 15.76 12.10
N GLY A 381 -13.99 14.77 11.27
CA GLY A 381 -13.08 13.68 11.64
C GLY A 381 -13.70 12.65 12.60
N GLN A 382 -14.98 12.81 12.98
CA GLN A 382 -15.66 11.87 13.87
C GLN A 382 -15.96 10.55 13.17
N VAL A 383 -15.83 9.44 13.89
CA VAL A 383 -16.07 8.10 13.36
C VAL A 383 -17.54 7.73 13.43
N TYR A 384 -18.12 7.33 12.29
CA TYR A 384 -19.46 6.75 12.25
C TYR A 384 -19.45 5.32 12.79
N TRP A 385 -18.57 4.48 12.21
CA TRP A 385 -18.42 3.08 12.59
C TRP A 385 -17.08 2.52 12.16
N THR A 386 -16.68 1.41 12.78
CA THR A 386 -15.51 0.59 12.39
C THR A 386 -15.94 -0.86 12.31
N ARG A 387 -15.41 -1.61 11.33
CA ARG A 387 -15.64 -3.03 11.11
C ARG A 387 -14.32 -3.77 10.97
N ASP A 388 -14.19 -4.90 11.65
CA ASP A 388 -13.08 -5.82 11.44
C ASP A 388 -13.35 -6.69 10.20
N LEU A 389 -12.59 -6.45 9.14
CA LEU A 389 -12.68 -7.22 7.90
C LEU A 389 -12.15 -8.66 8.05
N ASN A 390 -11.40 -8.93 9.13
CA ASN A 390 -10.80 -10.22 9.43
C ASN A 390 -11.69 -11.09 10.35
N GLU A 391 -12.84 -10.57 10.78
CA GLU A 391 -13.78 -11.33 11.59
C GLU A 391 -14.17 -12.65 10.88
N GLY A 392 -13.96 -13.80 11.57
CA GLY A 392 -14.19 -15.12 11.01
C GLY A 392 -13.22 -15.58 9.91
N ARG A 393 -12.18 -14.79 9.58
CA ARG A 393 -11.22 -15.09 8.50
C ARG A 393 -9.80 -15.39 9.00
N VAL A 394 -9.56 -15.22 10.29
CA VAL A 394 -8.27 -15.52 10.93
C VAL A 394 -8.03 -17.01 10.93
N ARG A 395 -6.87 -17.45 10.43
CA ARG A 395 -6.48 -18.86 10.37
C ARG A 395 -5.24 -19.08 11.22
N GLN A 396 -5.16 -20.24 11.85
CA GLN A 396 -3.94 -20.73 12.48
C GLN A 396 -3.26 -21.70 11.50
N GLU A 397 -2.06 -21.35 11.04
CA GLU A 397 -1.23 -22.26 10.24
C GLU A 397 -0.26 -22.94 11.18
N GLY A 398 -0.43 -24.27 11.38
CA GLY A 398 0.45 -25.10 12.20
C GLY A 398 1.82 -25.26 11.55
N GLY A 399 2.88 -25.01 12.32
CA GLY A 399 4.24 -25.34 11.92
C GLY A 399 4.51 -26.85 12.03
N PHE A 400 5.69 -27.26 11.56
CA PHE A 400 6.14 -28.64 11.63
C PHE A 400 6.12 -29.13 13.10
N MET A 401 5.35 -30.19 13.42
CA MET A 401 5.17 -30.79 14.74
C MET A 401 4.53 -29.89 15.82
N GLY A 402 3.70 -28.89 15.45
CA GLY A 402 3.07 -27.98 16.43
C GLY A 402 4.01 -26.97 17.08
N PHE A 403 5.25 -26.88 16.62
CA PHE A 403 6.17 -25.81 16.95
C PHE A 403 5.98 -24.68 15.92
N TRP A 404 5.65 -23.46 16.38
CA TRP A 404 5.48 -22.26 15.55
C TRP A 404 4.10 -22.08 14.88
N ASP A 405 3.04 -22.18 15.65
CA ASP A 405 1.71 -21.78 15.15
C ASP A 405 1.72 -20.31 14.75
N ARG A 406 1.41 -20.04 13.47
CA ARG A 406 1.33 -18.69 12.93
C ARG A 406 -0.12 -18.29 12.71
N THR A 407 -0.51 -17.17 13.30
CA THR A 407 -1.79 -16.54 13.00
C THR A 407 -1.70 -15.81 11.67
N VAL A 408 -2.50 -16.22 10.69
CA VAL A 408 -2.58 -15.61 9.36
C VAL A 408 -3.89 -14.84 9.25
N ARG A 409 -3.77 -13.59 8.84
CA ARG A 409 -4.89 -12.68 8.59
C ARG A 409 -4.84 -12.23 7.13
N PRO A 410 -6.00 -12.11 6.45
CA PRO A 410 -6.04 -11.51 5.12
C PRO A 410 -5.48 -10.09 5.11
N ILE A 411 -4.72 -9.76 4.07
CA ILE A 411 -4.28 -8.40 3.77
C ILE A 411 -5.27 -7.81 2.77
N TRP A 412 -5.81 -6.64 3.08
CA TRP A 412 -6.84 -5.98 2.29
C TRP A 412 -6.28 -4.82 1.47
N SER A 413 -6.78 -4.67 0.25
CA SER A 413 -6.43 -3.59 -0.68
C SER A 413 -7.66 -2.94 -1.29
N GLY A 414 -7.63 -1.63 -1.38
CA GLY A 414 -8.75 -0.78 -1.74
C GLY A 414 -8.87 0.36 -0.74
N PRO A 415 -10.06 0.93 -0.54
CA PRO A 415 -11.36 0.61 -1.15
C PRO A 415 -11.60 1.26 -2.52
N LEU A 416 -12.57 0.73 -3.25
CA LEU A 416 -13.19 1.34 -4.42
C LEU A 416 -14.71 1.39 -4.21
N MET A 417 -15.35 2.53 -4.43
CA MET A 417 -16.80 2.62 -4.44
C MET A 417 -17.31 2.44 -5.87
N ALA A 418 -18.08 1.37 -6.10
CA ALA A 418 -18.63 1.06 -7.42
C ALA A 418 -20.06 0.52 -7.31
N SER A 419 -20.97 1.09 -8.10
CA SER A 419 -22.41 0.73 -8.15
C SER A 419 -23.02 0.64 -6.73
N ASN A 420 -22.76 1.65 -5.89
CA ASN A 420 -23.19 1.74 -4.49
C ASN A 420 -22.68 0.60 -3.59
N ARG A 421 -21.56 -0.04 -3.94
CA ARG A 421 -20.89 -1.05 -3.12
C ARG A 421 -19.44 -0.65 -2.87
N LEU A 422 -18.96 -0.93 -1.68
CA LEU A 422 -17.55 -0.75 -1.34
C LEU A 422 -16.81 -2.05 -1.66
N LEU A 423 -15.88 -2.00 -2.61
CA LEU A 423 -15.15 -3.14 -3.12
C LEU A 423 -13.72 -3.17 -2.57
N LEU A 424 -13.31 -4.33 -2.05
CA LEU A 424 -11.98 -4.60 -1.53
C LEU A 424 -11.45 -5.91 -2.09
N THR A 425 -10.19 -5.96 -2.44
CA THR A 425 -9.48 -7.20 -2.74
C THR A 425 -8.72 -7.69 -1.51
N ASN A 426 -8.39 -8.98 -1.45
CA ASN A 426 -7.61 -9.52 -0.34
C ASN A 426 -6.55 -10.56 -0.79
N SER A 427 -5.64 -10.88 0.14
CA SER A 427 -4.58 -11.88 -0.05
C SER A 427 -5.12 -13.32 -0.18
N ASP A 428 -6.37 -13.59 0.17
CA ASP A 428 -7.02 -14.88 -0.02
C ASP A 428 -7.56 -15.07 -1.45
N GLY A 429 -7.35 -14.06 -2.31
CA GLY A 429 -7.75 -14.10 -3.71
C GLY A 429 -9.24 -13.86 -3.92
N GLU A 430 -9.81 -12.93 -3.20
CA GLU A 430 -11.20 -12.54 -3.31
C GLU A 430 -11.35 -11.05 -3.64
N LEU A 431 -12.38 -10.72 -4.41
CA LEU A 431 -13.02 -9.41 -4.46
C LEU A 431 -14.26 -9.47 -3.58
N VAL A 432 -14.32 -8.64 -2.55
CA VAL A 432 -15.41 -8.64 -1.58
C VAL A 432 -16.15 -7.31 -1.66
N ALA A 433 -17.48 -7.38 -1.71
CA ALA A 433 -18.38 -6.24 -1.72
C ALA A 433 -18.98 -6.04 -0.32
N PHE A 434 -18.99 -4.80 0.14
CA PHE A 434 -19.59 -4.39 1.41
C PHE A 434 -20.65 -3.32 1.15
N ASP A 435 -21.69 -3.32 1.96
CA ASP A 435 -22.62 -2.22 2.04
C ASP A 435 -21.90 -0.99 2.60
N PRO A 436 -21.91 0.15 1.91
CA PRO A 436 -21.13 1.32 2.30
C PRO A 436 -21.68 2.04 3.55
N LYS A 437 -22.96 1.82 3.90
CA LYS A 437 -23.59 2.45 5.07
C LYS A 437 -23.35 1.66 6.35
N THR A 438 -23.29 0.33 6.25
CA THR A 438 -23.23 -0.58 7.40
C THR A 438 -21.92 -1.34 7.54
N GLY A 439 -21.13 -1.41 6.47
CA GLY A 439 -19.91 -2.23 6.42
C GLY A 439 -20.18 -3.74 6.41
N VAL A 440 -21.43 -4.17 6.20
CA VAL A 440 -21.78 -5.59 6.13
C VAL A 440 -21.37 -6.13 4.77
N GLN A 441 -20.74 -7.31 4.75
CA GLN A 441 -20.41 -7.99 3.51
C GLN A 441 -21.70 -8.40 2.76
N THR A 442 -21.80 -8.03 1.49
CA THR A 442 -22.95 -8.33 0.62
C THR A 442 -22.66 -9.40 -0.42
N ALA A 443 -21.42 -9.48 -0.90
CA ALA A 443 -21.01 -10.47 -1.90
C ALA A 443 -19.49 -10.75 -1.81
N SER A 444 -19.08 -11.88 -2.39
CA SER A 444 -17.68 -12.24 -2.56
C SER A 444 -17.47 -13.00 -3.86
N LEU A 445 -16.38 -12.72 -4.56
CA LEU A 445 -16.02 -13.33 -5.84
C LEU A 445 -14.57 -13.82 -5.79
N LYS A 446 -14.33 -15.10 -6.19
CA LYS A 446 -12.98 -15.67 -6.25
C LYS A 446 -12.22 -15.15 -7.48
N LEU A 447 -11.02 -14.63 -7.25
CA LEU A 447 -10.15 -14.06 -8.28
C LEU A 447 -9.18 -15.09 -8.91
N GLY A 448 -8.95 -16.24 -8.25
CA GLY A 448 -8.00 -17.27 -8.73
C GLY A 448 -6.58 -17.12 -8.20
N GLY A 449 -6.24 -16.02 -7.60
CA GLY A 449 -4.95 -15.75 -6.95
C GLY A 449 -5.04 -14.58 -5.99
N PRO A 450 -4.06 -14.43 -5.07
CA PRO A 450 -3.97 -13.28 -4.16
C PRO A 450 -4.02 -11.96 -4.93
N ALA A 451 -4.61 -10.93 -4.32
CA ALA A 451 -4.65 -9.59 -4.89
C ALA A 451 -4.26 -8.55 -3.83
N PHE A 452 -3.13 -7.88 -4.04
CA PHE A 452 -2.56 -6.89 -3.14
C PHE A 452 -2.69 -5.45 -3.67
N ILE A 453 -3.37 -5.30 -4.80
CA ILE A 453 -3.56 -4.02 -5.49
C ILE A 453 -5.04 -3.67 -5.45
N ALA A 454 -5.34 -2.39 -5.21
CA ALA A 454 -6.70 -1.89 -5.24
C ALA A 454 -7.35 -2.12 -6.62
N PRO A 455 -8.65 -2.47 -6.69
CA PRO A 455 -9.36 -2.59 -7.95
C PRO A 455 -9.45 -1.23 -8.67
N ALA A 456 -9.53 -1.27 -10.00
CA ALA A 456 -9.79 -0.12 -10.87
C ALA A 456 -11.14 -0.27 -11.55
N ALA A 457 -11.75 0.83 -11.97
CA ALA A 457 -13.05 0.82 -12.63
C ALA A 457 -13.00 1.57 -13.97
N TYR A 458 -13.54 0.96 -15.01
CA TYR A 458 -13.57 1.56 -16.34
C TYR A 458 -14.68 0.94 -17.20
N ASN A 459 -15.47 1.78 -17.90
CA ASN A 459 -16.51 1.37 -18.85
C ASN A 459 -17.45 0.27 -18.30
N GLY A 460 -17.94 0.47 -17.07
CA GLY A 460 -18.89 -0.46 -16.43
C GLY A 460 -18.28 -1.74 -15.87
N ALA A 461 -16.97 -1.95 -15.99
CA ALA A 461 -16.27 -3.10 -15.43
C ALA A 461 -15.29 -2.70 -14.31
N VAL A 462 -15.10 -3.62 -13.37
CA VAL A 462 -14.04 -3.58 -12.37
C VAL A 462 -12.89 -4.48 -12.82
N TYR A 463 -11.66 -3.97 -12.73
CA TYR A 463 -10.45 -4.69 -13.11
C TYR A 463 -9.59 -4.95 -11.89
N VAL A 464 -9.17 -6.19 -11.73
CA VAL A 464 -8.29 -6.63 -10.65
C VAL A 464 -7.07 -7.32 -11.26
N LEU A 465 -5.89 -6.88 -10.87
CA LEU A 465 -4.64 -7.57 -11.18
C LEU A 465 -4.24 -8.45 -10.00
N THR A 466 -4.15 -9.76 -10.24
CA THR A 466 -3.72 -10.71 -9.22
C THR A 466 -2.20 -10.77 -9.12
N ASP A 467 -1.71 -11.25 -7.99
CA ASP A 467 -0.28 -11.45 -7.73
C ASP A 467 0.35 -12.52 -8.65
N LYS A 468 -0.48 -13.33 -9.30
CA LYS A 468 -0.05 -14.30 -10.32
C LYS A 468 0.19 -13.69 -11.71
N GLY A 469 -0.10 -12.41 -11.92
CA GLY A 469 -0.02 -11.77 -13.24
C GLY A 469 -1.26 -12.02 -14.10
N GLU A 470 -2.40 -12.31 -13.48
CA GLU A 470 -3.69 -12.45 -14.19
C GLU A 470 -4.54 -11.19 -14.00
N LEU A 471 -4.99 -10.60 -15.09
CA LEU A 471 -5.95 -9.51 -15.11
C LEU A 471 -7.35 -10.09 -15.20
N VAL A 472 -8.23 -9.72 -14.25
CA VAL A 472 -9.62 -10.19 -14.16
C VAL A 472 -10.54 -9.00 -14.37
N SER A 473 -11.48 -9.14 -15.31
CA SER A 473 -12.56 -8.17 -15.56
C SER A 473 -13.86 -8.68 -14.94
N ILE A 474 -14.54 -7.84 -14.18
CA ILE A 474 -15.78 -8.13 -13.46
C ILE A 474 -16.86 -7.14 -13.91
N ARG A 475 -18.01 -7.64 -14.29
CA ARG A 475 -19.20 -6.87 -14.71
C ARG A 475 -20.39 -7.10 -13.81
#